data_8dd20882b03aa650844e5851c63bc5c8
#
_entry.id   8dd20882b03aa650844e5851c63bc5c8
#
_cell.length_a   1.000
_cell.length_b   1.000
_cell.length_c   1.000
_cell.angle_alpha   90.00
_cell.angle_beta   90.00
_cell.angle_gamma   90.00
#
_symmetry.space_group_name_H-M   'P 1'
#
loop_
_entity.id
_entity.type
_entity.pdbx_description
1 polymer ?
#
loop_
_entity_poly.entity_id
_entity_poly.type
_entity_poly.pdbx_seq_one_letter_code
_entity_poly.pdbx_strand_id
1 'polypeptide(L)'
;MQNLERGEKRMFRIAICDDEKIFRDDLKEILIRYMTDRGIMLEIDTFSSEKEFVELGIEMVKYKIVFLDINMDELDGIMTAKKIRENSKDMFIVFVTAFVNYTIEGYKVDAVRYILKDNKNLVASVYECMDAIHEKMDYKITWAEFDFCEGTRKVSLNRILYIESKLHKLEFV
;
A
#
# COMPACT_ATOMS: atom_id res chain seq x y z
N MET A 1 -35.96 -5.20 -9.27
CA MET A 1 -35.22 -5.75 -8.13
C MET A 1 -33.86 -6.16 -8.63
N GLN A 2 -32.88 -5.32 -8.52
CA GLN A 2 -31.49 -5.66 -8.81
C GLN A 2 -30.67 -5.29 -7.60
N ASN A 3 -29.92 -6.28 -7.15
CA ASN A 3 -29.05 -6.24 -5.99
C ASN A 3 -28.12 -5.02 -6.08
N LEU A 4 -28.30 -4.08 -5.17
CA LEU A 4 -27.27 -3.15 -4.81
C LEU A 4 -26.15 -3.97 -4.18
N GLU A 5 -25.13 -4.23 -4.95
CA GLU A 5 -23.91 -4.84 -4.49
C GLU A 5 -23.38 -3.99 -3.34
N ARG A 6 -23.33 -4.62 -2.19
CA ARG A 6 -22.66 -4.08 -1.00
C ARG A 6 -21.28 -3.62 -1.45
N GLY A 7 -20.97 -2.35 -1.23
CA GLY A 7 -19.66 -1.81 -1.54
C GLY A 7 -18.59 -2.80 -1.09
N GLU A 8 -17.83 -3.32 -2.04
CA GLU A 8 -16.70 -4.18 -1.75
C GLU A 8 -15.81 -3.40 -0.79
N LYS A 9 -15.75 -3.85 0.44
CA LYS A 9 -14.74 -3.38 1.39
C LYS A 9 -13.42 -3.63 0.69
N ARG A 10 -12.78 -2.58 0.16
CA ARG A 10 -11.51 -2.68 -0.54
C ARG A 10 -10.54 -3.40 0.38
N MET A 11 -10.23 -4.64 0.05
CA MET A 11 -9.25 -5.44 0.75
C MET A 11 -7.87 -4.84 0.47
N PHE A 12 -7.19 -4.45 1.52
CA PHE A 12 -5.87 -3.86 1.44
C PHE A 12 -4.84 -4.97 1.24
N ARG A 13 -4.12 -4.97 0.12
CA ARG A 13 -3.15 -6.01 -0.18
C ARG A 13 -1.73 -5.52 0.04
N ILE A 14 -0.96 -6.29 0.81
CA ILE A 14 0.45 -6.04 1.11
C ILE A 14 1.26 -7.26 0.68
N ALA A 15 2.42 -7.00 0.05
CA ALA A 15 3.42 -8.02 -0.21
C ALA A 15 4.59 -7.87 0.77
N ILE A 16 5.15 -8.99 1.23
CA ILE A 16 6.38 -9.04 2.01
C ILE A 16 7.35 -9.96 1.28
N CYS A 17 8.49 -9.42 0.87
CA CYS A 17 9.56 -10.15 0.19
C CYS A 17 10.81 -10.16 1.08
N ASP A 18 11.19 -11.33 1.57
CA ASP A 18 12.32 -11.52 2.48
C ASP A 18 12.66 -13.00 2.49
N ASP A 19 13.92 -13.40 2.47
CA ASP A 19 14.34 -14.80 2.50
C ASP A 19 14.23 -15.44 3.90
N GLU A 20 14.28 -14.59 4.95
CA GLU A 20 14.14 -15.04 6.34
C GLU A 20 12.66 -15.28 6.72
N LYS A 21 12.25 -16.55 6.75
CA LYS A 21 10.87 -16.92 7.10
C LYS A 21 10.41 -16.34 8.44
N ILE A 22 11.27 -16.36 9.46
CA ILE A 22 10.93 -15.86 10.80
C ILE A 22 10.60 -14.38 10.71
N PHE A 23 11.42 -13.61 10.00
CA PHE A 23 11.21 -12.17 9.84
C PHE A 23 9.92 -11.88 9.07
N ARG A 24 9.62 -12.64 8.00
CA ARG A 24 8.34 -12.50 7.27
C ARG A 24 7.14 -12.72 8.19
N ASP A 25 7.20 -13.74 9.02
CA ASP A 25 6.12 -14.09 9.95
C ASP A 25 5.94 -12.99 11.02
N ASP A 26 7.03 -12.47 11.59
CA ASP A 26 7.02 -11.38 12.57
C ASP A 26 6.45 -10.08 11.97
N LEU A 27 6.93 -9.70 10.79
CA LEU A 27 6.45 -8.49 10.11
C LEU A 27 4.97 -8.61 9.74
N LYS A 28 4.55 -9.78 9.28
CA LYS A 28 3.14 -10.09 8.99
C LYS A 28 2.27 -9.92 10.24
N GLU A 29 2.71 -10.41 11.39
CA GLU A 29 1.98 -10.28 12.65
C GLU A 29 1.85 -8.82 13.08
N ILE A 30 2.93 -8.03 12.96
CA ILE A 30 2.93 -6.59 13.25
C ILE A 30 1.91 -5.85 12.38
N LEU A 31 1.90 -6.13 11.08
CA LEU A 31 0.99 -5.50 10.12
C LEU A 31 -0.47 -5.90 10.35
N ILE A 32 -0.74 -7.17 10.65
CA ILE A 32 -2.09 -7.65 10.99
C ILE A 32 -2.61 -6.90 12.22
N ARG A 33 -1.80 -6.80 13.27
CA ARG A 33 -2.18 -6.07 14.49
C ARG A 33 -2.48 -4.60 14.20
N TYR A 34 -1.58 -3.92 13.49
CA TYR A 34 -1.75 -2.52 13.10
C TYR A 34 -3.07 -2.26 12.37
N MET A 35 -3.41 -3.11 11.40
CA MET A 35 -4.61 -2.95 10.56
C MET A 35 -5.89 -3.36 11.29
N THR A 36 -5.81 -4.42 12.11
CA THR A 36 -6.94 -4.89 12.92
C THR A 36 -7.38 -3.83 13.92
N ASP A 37 -6.44 -3.19 14.60
CA ASP A 37 -6.72 -2.10 15.55
C ASP A 37 -7.43 -0.90 14.91
N ARG A 38 -7.30 -0.76 13.58
CA ARG A 38 -7.94 0.30 12.77
C ARG A 38 -9.17 -0.16 11.99
N GLY A 39 -9.58 -1.42 12.16
CA GLY A 39 -10.74 -1.99 11.47
C GLY A 39 -10.58 -2.11 9.94
N ILE A 40 -9.33 -2.16 9.44
CA ILE A 40 -9.01 -2.27 8.02
C ILE A 40 -8.86 -3.73 7.65
N MET A 41 -9.57 -4.17 6.60
CA MET A 41 -9.42 -5.52 6.04
C MET A 41 -8.12 -5.63 5.25
N LEU A 42 -7.35 -6.68 5.53
CA LEU A 42 -6.01 -6.87 5.03
C LEU A 42 -5.83 -8.28 4.45
N GLU A 43 -5.13 -8.36 3.34
CA GLU A 43 -4.55 -9.59 2.79
C GLU A 43 -3.04 -9.40 2.65
N ILE A 44 -2.26 -10.34 3.19
CA ILE A 44 -0.80 -10.30 3.11
C ILE A 44 -0.29 -11.56 2.44
N ASP A 45 0.38 -11.37 1.31
CA ASP A 45 1.14 -12.43 0.64
C ASP A 45 2.62 -12.29 0.98
N THR A 46 3.28 -13.42 1.20
CA THR A 46 4.71 -13.48 1.53
C THR A 46 5.47 -14.20 0.44
N PHE A 47 6.62 -13.67 0.06
CA PHE A 47 7.51 -14.18 -0.97
C PHE A 47 8.87 -14.45 -0.35
N SER A 48 9.46 -15.60 -0.66
CA SER A 48 10.77 -16.00 -0.13
C SER A 48 11.93 -15.45 -0.96
N SER A 49 11.64 -14.87 -2.13
CA SER A 49 12.63 -14.20 -2.98
C SER A 49 11.99 -13.10 -3.81
N GLU A 50 12.78 -12.13 -4.22
CA GLU A 50 12.36 -11.07 -5.15
C GLU A 50 11.98 -11.65 -6.51
N LYS A 51 12.64 -12.70 -6.94
CA LYS A 51 12.35 -13.39 -8.20
C LYS A 51 10.92 -13.90 -8.22
N GLU A 52 10.47 -14.55 -7.14
CA GLU A 52 9.10 -15.03 -6.97
C GLU A 52 8.09 -13.87 -7.09
N PHE A 53 8.38 -12.73 -6.48
CA PHE A 53 7.52 -11.55 -6.57
C PHE A 53 7.52 -10.93 -7.97
N VAL A 54 8.69 -10.80 -8.61
CA VAL A 54 8.84 -10.22 -9.95
C VAL A 54 8.18 -11.10 -11.03
N GLU A 55 8.17 -12.41 -10.85
CA GLU A 55 7.51 -13.36 -11.76
C GLU A 55 5.98 -13.15 -11.84
N LEU A 56 5.37 -12.46 -10.87
CA LEU A 56 3.96 -12.04 -10.98
C LEU A 56 3.70 -11.07 -12.15
N GLY A 57 4.73 -10.39 -12.66
CA GLY A 57 4.57 -9.44 -13.75
C GLY A 57 3.53 -8.37 -13.43
N ILE A 58 2.55 -8.20 -14.31
CA ILE A 58 1.49 -7.19 -14.14
C ILE A 58 0.60 -7.44 -12.90
N GLU A 59 0.53 -8.67 -12.40
CA GLU A 59 -0.26 -8.97 -11.20
C GLU A 59 0.29 -8.31 -9.93
N MET A 60 1.54 -7.83 -9.94
CA MET A 60 2.09 -7.05 -8.84
C MET A 60 1.24 -5.81 -8.51
N VAL A 61 0.54 -5.23 -9.50
CA VAL A 61 -0.27 -4.01 -9.30
C VAL A 61 -1.44 -4.18 -8.33
N LYS A 62 -1.80 -5.43 -7.98
CA LYS A 62 -2.82 -5.71 -6.97
C LYS A 62 -2.38 -5.29 -5.56
N TYR A 63 -1.06 -5.23 -5.30
CA TYR A 63 -0.52 -4.83 -4.01
C TYR A 63 -0.43 -3.31 -3.90
N LYS A 64 -0.87 -2.79 -2.77
CA LYS A 64 -0.76 -1.36 -2.48
C LYS A 64 0.56 -0.99 -1.84
N ILE A 65 1.10 -1.90 -1.03
CA ILE A 65 2.38 -1.76 -0.34
C ILE A 65 3.20 -3.02 -0.57
N VAL A 66 4.51 -2.85 -0.73
CA VAL A 66 5.47 -3.93 -0.70
C VAL A 66 6.58 -3.62 0.29
N PHE A 67 6.86 -4.56 1.18
CA PHE A 67 8.03 -4.57 2.05
C PHE A 67 9.08 -5.46 1.39
N LEU A 68 10.27 -4.90 1.15
CA LEU A 68 11.37 -5.57 0.45
C LEU A 68 12.60 -5.60 1.34
N ASP A 69 13.19 -6.77 1.53
CA ASP A 69 14.58 -6.81 1.98
C ASP A 69 15.51 -6.37 0.84
N ILE A 70 16.59 -5.71 1.16
CA ILE A 70 17.58 -5.27 0.17
C ILE A 70 18.57 -6.38 -0.15
N ASN A 71 18.83 -7.26 0.79
CA ASN A 71 19.94 -8.20 0.74
C ASN A 71 19.45 -9.65 0.66
N MET A 72 18.86 -10.00 -0.48
CA MET A 72 18.50 -11.38 -0.82
C MET A 72 19.44 -11.91 -1.93
N ASP A 73 19.72 -13.20 -1.91
CA ASP A 73 20.84 -13.84 -2.66
C ASP A 73 20.80 -13.73 -4.19
N GLU A 74 19.66 -13.49 -4.84
CA GLU A 74 19.55 -13.59 -6.30
C GLU A 74 19.32 -12.25 -7.04
N LEU A 75 18.69 -11.29 -6.41
CA LEU A 75 18.42 -9.96 -6.96
C LEU A 75 18.56 -8.93 -5.84
N ASP A 76 19.16 -7.79 -6.16
CA ASP A 76 19.18 -6.64 -5.26
C ASP A 76 17.77 -6.06 -5.13
N GLY A 77 17.25 -5.89 -3.90
CA GLY A 77 15.94 -5.28 -3.65
C GLY A 77 15.73 -3.95 -4.36
N ILE A 78 16.80 -3.22 -4.64
CA ILE A 78 16.79 -1.99 -5.46
C ILE A 78 16.41 -2.29 -6.92
N MET A 79 16.92 -3.38 -7.49
CA MET A 79 16.55 -3.77 -8.86
C MET A 79 15.09 -4.22 -8.92
N THR A 80 14.62 -4.91 -7.92
CA THR A 80 13.21 -5.28 -7.77
C THR A 80 12.33 -4.05 -7.67
N ALA A 81 12.72 -3.06 -6.86
CA ALA A 81 12.00 -1.80 -6.77
C ALA A 81 11.94 -1.04 -8.12
N LYS A 82 13.01 -1.06 -8.92
CA LYS A 82 12.98 -0.50 -10.29
C LYS A 82 11.96 -1.20 -11.17
N LYS A 83 11.92 -2.54 -11.16
CA LYS A 83 10.93 -3.33 -11.93
C LYS A 83 9.50 -3.05 -11.46
N ILE A 84 9.30 -2.85 -10.16
CA ILE A 84 8.00 -2.43 -9.63
C ILE A 84 7.60 -1.08 -10.22
N ARG A 85 8.51 -0.11 -10.28
CA ARG A 85 8.24 1.24 -10.82
C ARG A 85 7.92 1.24 -12.32
N GLU A 86 8.44 0.28 -13.08
CA GLU A 86 8.07 0.09 -14.49
C GLU A 86 6.59 -0.29 -14.65
N ASN A 87 6.03 -1.06 -13.70
CA ASN A 87 4.67 -1.57 -13.74
C ASN A 87 3.69 -0.72 -12.90
N SER A 88 4.15 -0.12 -11.80
CA SER A 88 3.32 0.64 -10.87
C SER A 88 4.06 1.83 -10.29
N LYS A 89 3.54 3.04 -10.56
CA LYS A 89 4.02 4.27 -9.92
C LYS A 89 3.37 4.50 -8.55
N ASP A 90 2.24 3.85 -8.28
CA ASP A 90 1.39 4.11 -7.12
C ASP A 90 1.59 3.13 -5.96
N MET A 91 2.37 2.06 -6.17
CA MET A 91 2.70 1.11 -5.11
C MET A 91 3.68 1.75 -4.13
N PHE A 92 3.39 1.68 -2.85
CA PHE A 92 4.30 2.12 -1.81
C PHE A 92 5.39 1.06 -1.60
N ILE A 93 6.65 1.45 -1.74
CA ILE A 93 7.81 0.60 -1.52
C ILE A 93 8.41 0.94 -0.18
N VAL A 94 8.60 -0.05 0.68
CA VAL A 94 9.26 0.06 1.97
C VAL A 94 10.41 -0.93 2.00
N PHE A 95 11.61 -0.46 2.21
CA PHE A 95 12.76 -1.34 2.42
C PHE A 95 12.88 -1.73 3.89
N VAL A 96 13.09 -3.02 4.13
CA VAL A 96 13.35 -3.55 5.48
C VAL A 96 14.63 -4.35 5.41
N THR A 97 15.68 -3.89 6.08
CA THR A 97 17.02 -4.47 5.93
C THR A 97 17.82 -4.40 7.21
N ALA A 98 18.76 -5.32 7.35
CA ALA A 98 19.76 -5.28 8.42
C ALA A 98 20.89 -4.25 8.17
N PHE A 99 20.98 -3.69 6.95
CA PHE A 99 22.10 -2.86 6.52
C PHE A 99 21.73 -1.39 6.30
N VAL A 100 22.54 -0.48 6.85
CA VAL A 100 22.28 0.98 6.85
C VAL A 100 22.71 1.66 5.54
N ASN A 101 23.55 1.00 4.73
CA ASN A 101 24.31 1.68 3.66
C ASN A 101 23.57 1.92 2.34
N TYR A 102 22.30 1.51 2.22
CA TYR A 102 21.55 1.54 0.95
C TYR A 102 20.53 2.70 0.84
N THR A 103 20.55 3.65 1.76
CA THR A 103 19.55 4.75 1.81
C THR A 103 19.53 5.64 0.57
N ILE A 104 20.69 5.83 -0.10
CA ILE A 104 20.82 6.70 -1.28
C ILE A 104 20.18 6.06 -2.52
N GLU A 105 20.30 4.76 -2.69
CA GLU A 105 19.74 4.05 -3.85
C GLU A 105 18.21 4.01 -3.82
N GLY A 106 17.62 3.90 -2.64
CA GLY A 106 16.15 3.89 -2.50
C GLY A 106 15.49 5.22 -2.82
N TYR A 107 16.21 6.31 -2.73
CA TYR A 107 15.71 7.62 -3.17
C TYR A 107 15.37 7.61 -4.67
N LYS A 108 16.14 6.86 -5.46
CA LYS A 108 15.96 6.75 -6.92
C LYS A 108 14.69 5.98 -7.32
N VAL A 109 14.14 5.17 -6.42
CA VAL A 109 12.94 4.36 -6.66
C VAL A 109 11.71 4.87 -5.92
N ASP A 110 11.81 6.08 -5.35
CA ASP A 110 10.73 6.71 -4.57
C ASP A 110 10.19 5.77 -3.46
N ALA A 111 11.12 5.20 -2.69
CA ALA A 111 10.76 4.41 -1.52
C ALA A 111 10.21 5.32 -0.41
N VAL A 112 9.17 4.87 0.26
CA VAL A 112 8.53 5.65 1.34
C VAL A 112 9.40 5.71 2.57
N ARG A 113 10.00 4.59 2.94
CA ARG A 113 10.87 4.47 4.11
C ARG A 113 11.88 3.33 3.99
N TYR A 114 12.92 3.46 4.80
CA TYR A 114 13.83 2.40 5.20
C TYR A 114 13.59 2.04 6.66
N ILE A 115 13.38 0.76 6.92
CA ILE A 115 13.22 0.21 8.25
C ILE A 115 14.38 -0.75 8.51
N LEU A 116 15.06 -0.55 9.62
CA LEU A 116 16.09 -1.49 10.05
C LEU A 116 15.44 -2.71 10.72
N LYS A 117 15.96 -3.90 10.42
CA LYS A 117 15.61 -5.15 11.10
C LYS A 117 16.17 -5.13 12.54
N ASP A 118 15.81 -4.12 13.33
CA ASP A 118 16.17 -3.99 14.74
C ASP A 118 14.98 -4.38 15.61
N ASN A 119 15.09 -5.51 16.29
CA ASN A 119 14.01 -6.08 17.10
C ASN A 119 13.46 -5.10 18.17
N LYS A 120 14.27 -4.11 18.61
CA LYS A 120 13.84 -3.17 19.66
C LYS A 120 12.88 -2.10 19.14
N ASN A 121 13.06 -1.66 17.89
CA ASN A 121 12.35 -0.54 17.30
C ASN A 121 11.44 -0.94 16.13
N LEU A 122 11.46 -2.20 15.70
CA LEU A 122 10.79 -2.66 14.49
C LEU A 122 9.29 -2.31 14.52
N VAL A 123 8.59 -2.62 15.59
CA VAL A 123 7.14 -2.38 15.71
C VAL A 123 6.83 -0.89 15.56
N ALA A 124 7.57 -0.03 16.29
CA ALA A 124 7.37 1.42 16.21
C ALA A 124 7.65 1.95 14.81
N SER A 125 8.75 1.52 14.19
CA SER A 125 9.14 1.95 12.84
C SER A 125 8.14 1.51 11.76
N VAL A 126 7.58 0.30 11.89
CA VAL A 126 6.51 -0.19 11.00
C VAL A 126 5.24 0.64 11.18
N TYR A 127 4.83 0.93 12.43
CA TYR A 127 3.65 1.73 12.72
C TYR A 127 3.77 3.15 12.15
N GLU A 128 4.90 3.83 12.40
CA GLU A 128 5.16 5.16 11.82
C GLU A 128 5.18 5.14 10.29
N CYS A 129 5.72 4.08 9.68
CA CYS A 129 5.72 3.91 8.24
C CYS A 129 4.30 3.78 7.70
N MET A 130 3.48 2.96 8.35
CA MET A 130 2.09 2.74 7.95
C MET A 130 1.25 4.01 8.13
N ASP A 131 1.46 4.77 9.22
CA ASP A 131 0.80 6.06 9.44
C ASP A 131 1.16 7.05 8.31
N ALA A 132 2.43 7.15 7.95
CA ALA A 132 2.88 8.00 6.85
C ALA A 132 2.31 7.57 5.48
N ILE A 133 2.14 6.27 5.25
CA ILE A 133 1.51 5.75 4.03
C ILE A 133 0.02 6.12 4.03
N HIS A 134 -0.69 5.94 5.14
CA HIS A 134 -2.09 6.32 5.25
C HIS A 134 -2.30 7.81 5.00
N GLU A 135 -1.49 8.68 5.59
CA GLU A 135 -1.52 10.12 5.31
C GLU A 135 -1.33 10.41 3.81
N LYS A 136 -0.33 9.78 3.16
CA LYS A 136 -0.12 9.94 1.71
C LYS A 136 -1.29 9.43 0.88
N MET A 137 -1.97 8.38 1.32
CA MET A 137 -3.17 7.86 0.66
C MET A 137 -4.34 8.82 0.77
N ASP A 138 -4.54 9.43 1.94
CA ASP A 138 -5.58 10.43 2.17
C ASP A 138 -5.28 11.73 1.43
N TYR A 139 -4.00 12.12 1.27
CA TYR A 139 -3.59 13.25 0.43
C TYR A 139 -3.83 13.05 -1.08
N LYS A 140 -3.99 11.82 -1.55
CA LYS A 140 -4.51 11.53 -2.91
C LYS A 140 -6.04 11.67 -2.96
N ILE A 141 -6.59 12.69 -2.30
CA ILE A 141 -8.00 13.03 -2.42
C ILE A 141 -8.23 13.48 -3.87
N THR A 142 -8.90 12.66 -4.63
CA THR A 142 -9.32 13.03 -5.98
C THR A 142 -10.50 13.99 -5.85
N TRP A 143 -10.28 15.23 -6.20
CA TRP A 143 -11.33 16.23 -6.26
C TRP A 143 -11.95 16.22 -7.65
N ALA A 144 -13.26 16.23 -7.72
CA ALA A 144 -13.98 16.51 -8.96
C ALA A 144 -14.89 17.72 -8.76
N GLU A 145 -15.06 18.51 -9.82
CA GLU A 145 -15.99 19.61 -9.83
C GLU A 145 -17.34 19.12 -10.37
N PHE A 146 -18.39 19.40 -9.64
CA PHE A 146 -19.76 19.10 -10.02
C PHE A 146 -20.60 20.37 -10.00
N ASP A 147 -21.47 20.49 -11.00
CA ASP A 147 -22.45 21.56 -11.04
C ASP A 147 -23.71 21.15 -10.26
N PHE A 148 -23.86 21.73 -9.10
CA PHE A 148 -25.08 21.59 -8.28
C PHE A 148 -26.07 22.69 -8.60
N CYS A 149 -27.33 22.50 -8.17
CA CYS A 149 -28.38 23.53 -8.32
C CYS A 149 -28.00 24.87 -7.66
N GLU A 150 -27.08 24.84 -6.70
CA GLU A 150 -26.58 26.00 -5.94
C GLU A 150 -25.24 26.56 -6.47
N GLY A 151 -24.72 26.01 -7.59
CA GLY A 151 -23.45 26.37 -8.19
C GLY A 151 -22.42 25.25 -8.20
N THR A 152 -21.28 25.49 -8.87
CA THR A 152 -20.20 24.51 -8.99
C THR A 152 -19.48 24.33 -7.65
N ARG A 153 -19.28 23.08 -7.23
CA ARG A 153 -18.53 22.73 -6.01
C ARG A 153 -17.50 21.65 -6.27
N LYS A 154 -16.36 21.76 -5.60
CA LYS A 154 -15.36 20.68 -5.52
C LYS A 154 -15.79 19.66 -4.50
N VAL A 155 -15.93 18.42 -4.92
CA VAL A 155 -16.29 17.29 -4.07
C VAL A 155 -15.15 16.28 -4.05
N SER A 156 -14.79 15.81 -2.87
CA SER A 156 -13.82 14.73 -2.72
C SER A 156 -14.47 13.40 -3.07
N LEU A 157 -14.01 12.77 -4.16
CA LEU A 157 -14.53 11.49 -4.61
C LEU A 157 -14.32 10.38 -3.57
N ASN A 158 -13.27 10.51 -2.74
CA ASN A 158 -12.94 9.53 -1.70
C ASN A 158 -13.93 9.55 -0.53
N ARG A 159 -14.74 10.61 -0.40
CA ARG A 159 -15.73 10.77 0.67
C ARG A 159 -17.15 10.43 0.22
N ILE A 160 -17.34 10.17 -1.07
CA ILE A 160 -18.65 9.76 -1.57
C ILE A 160 -18.85 8.29 -1.22
N LEU A 161 -19.87 8.01 -0.42
CA LEU A 161 -20.25 6.64 -0.06
C LEU A 161 -21.06 6.00 -1.18
N TYR A 162 -22.01 6.75 -1.72
CA TYR A 162 -22.80 6.34 -2.88
C TYR A 162 -23.47 7.56 -3.52
N ILE A 163 -23.99 7.39 -4.73
CA ILE A 163 -24.74 8.39 -5.47
C ILE A 163 -26.14 7.83 -5.73
N GLU A 164 -27.17 8.52 -5.27
CA GLU A 164 -28.57 8.17 -5.57
C GLU A 164 -29.13 9.07 -6.67
N SER A 165 -29.96 8.46 -7.52
CA SER A 165 -30.76 9.20 -8.48
C SER A 165 -32.20 9.26 -8.01
N LYS A 166 -32.71 10.46 -7.72
CA LYS A 166 -34.09 10.73 -7.34
C LYS A 166 -34.70 11.77 -8.28
N LEU A 167 -35.76 11.39 -9.00
CA LEU A 167 -36.55 12.34 -9.81
C LEU A 167 -35.69 13.26 -10.70
N HIS A 168 -34.75 12.68 -11.45
CA HIS A 168 -33.81 13.39 -12.33
C HIS A 168 -32.77 14.26 -11.60
N LYS A 169 -32.57 14.07 -10.32
CA LYS A 169 -31.47 14.67 -9.53
C LYS A 169 -30.54 13.59 -9.02
N LEU A 170 -29.25 13.93 -8.94
CA LEU A 170 -28.23 13.11 -8.29
C LEU A 170 -28.00 13.65 -6.89
N GLU A 171 -28.02 12.77 -5.89
CA GLU A 171 -27.72 13.08 -4.51
C GLU A 171 -26.42 12.35 -4.13
N PHE A 172 -25.44 13.09 -3.62
CA PHE A 172 -24.15 12.58 -3.18
C PHE A 172 -24.21 12.38 -1.65
N VAL A 173 -23.94 11.15 -1.21
CA VAL A 173 -23.96 10.78 0.21
C VAL A 173 -22.59 10.30 0.67
#